data_c4bb4a55908ffd0c67e80b1c90611f10
#
_entry.id   c4bb4a55908ffd0c67e80b1c90611f10
#
_cell.length_a   1.000
_cell.length_b   1.000
_cell.length_c   1.000
_cell.angle_alpha   90.00
_cell.angle_beta   90.00
_cell.angle_gamma   90.00
#
_symmetry.space_group_name_H-M   'P 1'
#
loop_
_entity.id
_entity.type
_entity.pdbx_description
1 polymer ?
#
loop_
_entity_poly.entity_id
_entity_poly.type
_entity_poly.pdbx_seq_one_letter_code
_entity_poly.pdbx_strand_id
1 'polypeptide(L)'
;MAFTAADVKNLREMTGVGMMDCKKALTEADGNVDKAIEILREKGLAASQKKAGRIAAEGMAYAAVFDGIGVVVEVNAETDFVGKNEKFVDFVKGVAATVAKCAPADMDALMACKYADTDLTVEQQQQEMVLVIGENIKVRRFARFDKNICVPYIHAGGKIAVLVNLETSLPAEAVNEVGKDVAMQIAALNPRFWDKTQVTQDVLDEEKKILMVQMENDPKMAGKPEQVREKIVMGKLNKFYSENCLLQQEFVKDNTMTVEKYIAAAAKNLSGEIKFADAIRFEKGEGIEKKQENFAAEIASMVKG
;
A
#
# COMPACT_ATOMS: atom_id res chain seq x y z
N MET A 1 36.36 -13.93 29.30
CA MET A 1 35.19 -13.87 28.43
C MET A 1 35.58 -14.49 27.12
N ALA A 2 34.79 -15.36 26.54
CA ALA A 2 35.12 -16.10 25.34
C ALA A 2 35.03 -15.25 24.03
N PHE A 3 34.70 -13.97 24.10
CA PHE A 3 34.55 -13.05 22.97
C PHE A 3 34.99 -11.62 23.33
N THR A 4 35.29 -10.81 22.33
CA THR A 4 35.81 -9.43 22.45
C THR A 4 34.73 -8.40 22.05
N ALA A 5 34.99 -7.11 22.29
CA ALA A 5 34.15 -6.03 21.80
C ALA A 5 34.06 -5.97 20.26
N ALA A 6 35.11 -6.45 19.56
CA ALA A 6 35.14 -6.56 18.11
C ALA A 6 34.15 -7.62 17.62
N ASP A 7 34.05 -8.75 18.32
CA ASP A 7 33.08 -9.82 17.97
C ASP A 7 31.64 -9.34 18.12
N VAL A 8 31.36 -8.54 19.17
CA VAL A 8 30.03 -7.90 19.36
C VAL A 8 29.72 -6.92 18.22
N LYS A 9 30.74 -6.13 17.79
CA LYS A 9 30.59 -5.20 16.66
C LYS A 9 30.33 -5.96 15.37
N ASN A 10 31.08 -7.02 15.09
CA ASN A 10 30.92 -7.85 13.90
C ASN A 10 29.52 -8.49 13.87
N LEU A 11 29.07 -9.08 14.97
CA LEU A 11 27.73 -9.66 15.04
C LEU A 11 26.62 -8.61 14.81
N ARG A 12 26.81 -7.39 15.34
CA ARG A 12 25.89 -6.27 15.07
C ARG A 12 25.91 -5.86 13.59
N GLU A 13 27.07 -5.81 12.95
CA GLU A 13 27.17 -5.49 11.51
C GLU A 13 26.51 -6.56 10.64
N MET A 14 26.64 -7.83 11.02
CA MET A 14 26.00 -8.96 10.32
C MET A 14 24.47 -8.99 10.48
N THR A 15 23.98 -8.74 11.70
CA THR A 15 22.56 -8.95 12.03
C THR A 15 21.73 -7.66 12.06
N GLY A 16 22.40 -6.51 12.19
CA GLY A 16 21.75 -5.22 12.38
C GLY A 16 21.06 -5.02 13.73
N VAL A 17 21.14 -6.02 14.65
CA VAL A 17 20.54 -6.00 15.98
C VAL A 17 21.33 -5.06 16.93
N GLY A 18 20.68 -4.57 18.00
CA GLY A 18 21.30 -3.67 18.96
C GLY A 18 22.52 -4.29 19.65
N MET A 19 23.56 -3.46 19.95
CA MET A 19 24.84 -3.90 20.54
C MET A 19 24.68 -4.71 21.83
N MET A 20 23.70 -4.34 22.69
CA MET A 20 23.49 -5.03 23.96
C MET A 20 22.87 -6.42 23.77
N ASP A 21 22.01 -6.57 22.79
CA ASP A 21 21.40 -7.87 22.47
C ASP A 21 22.40 -8.79 21.80
N CYS A 22 23.25 -8.27 20.91
CA CYS A 22 24.40 -9.02 20.37
C CYS A 22 25.36 -9.48 21.47
N LYS A 23 25.69 -8.61 22.45
CA LYS A 23 26.53 -8.98 23.59
C LYS A 23 25.89 -10.08 24.43
N LYS A 24 24.60 -9.98 24.75
CA LYS A 24 23.87 -11.01 25.49
C LYS A 24 23.85 -12.34 24.73
N ALA A 25 23.55 -12.29 23.44
CA ALA A 25 23.54 -13.51 22.60
C ALA A 25 24.91 -14.20 22.56
N LEU A 26 26.01 -13.45 22.39
CA LEU A 26 27.36 -14.00 22.46
C LEU A 26 27.70 -14.54 23.85
N THR A 27 27.19 -13.93 24.91
CA THR A 27 27.39 -14.45 26.27
C THR A 27 26.67 -15.81 26.46
N GLU A 28 25.42 -15.90 26.03
CA GLU A 28 24.61 -17.12 26.08
C GLU A 28 25.17 -18.23 25.17
N ALA A 29 25.84 -17.85 24.07
CA ALA A 29 26.47 -18.75 23.10
C ALA A 29 27.94 -19.08 23.42
N ASP A 30 28.49 -18.69 24.58
CA ASP A 30 29.89 -18.85 24.95
C ASP A 30 30.88 -18.35 23.87
N GLY A 31 30.51 -17.26 23.17
CA GLY A 31 31.30 -16.65 22.10
C GLY A 31 31.14 -17.28 20.73
N ASN A 32 30.32 -18.31 20.56
CA ASN A 32 30.03 -18.91 19.27
C ASN A 32 29.05 -18.03 18.46
N VAL A 33 29.53 -17.51 17.32
CA VAL A 33 28.78 -16.56 16.48
C VAL A 33 27.53 -17.20 15.87
N ASP A 34 27.61 -18.44 15.38
CA ASP A 34 26.48 -19.12 14.73
C ASP A 34 25.33 -19.37 15.74
N LYS A 35 25.68 -19.85 16.94
CA LYS A 35 24.73 -20.00 18.03
C LYS A 35 24.16 -18.66 18.50
N ALA A 36 24.95 -17.60 18.51
CA ALA A 36 24.48 -16.26 18.84
C ALA A 36 23.46 -15.74 17.83
N ILE A 37 23.64 -16.05 16.53
CA ILE A 37 22.65 -15.74 15.47
C ILE A 37 21.35 -16.52 15.70
N GLU A 38 21.41 -17.83 16.02
CA GLU A 38 20.23 -18.63 16.37
C GLU A 38 19.45 -18.04 17.55
N ILE A 39 20.16 -17.69 18.64
CA ILE A 39 19.57 -17.03 19.81
C ILE A 39 18.89 -15.70 19.44
N LEU A 40 19.52 -14.90 18.57
CA LEU A 40 18.91 -13.64 18.11
C LEU A 40 17.65 -13.88 17.27
N ARG A 41 17.60 -14.94 16.45
CA ARG A 41 16.38 -15.33 15.71
C ARG A 41 15.26 -15.77 16.64
N GLU A 42 15.55 -16.58 17.67
CA GLU A 42 14.56 -16.97 18.68
C GLU A 42 14.03 -15.74 19.44
N LYS A 43 14.89 -14.78 19.78
CA LYS A 43 14.49 -13.51 20.38
C LYS A 43 13.64 -12.67 19.42
N GLY A 44 13.91 -12.68 18.14
CA GLY A 44 13.10 -12.04 17.09
C GLY A 44 11.69 -12.59 17.04
N LEU A 45 11.56 -13.92 17.04
CA LEU A 45 10.26 -14.59 17.11
C LEU A 45 9.47 -14.19 18.36
N ALA A 46 10.09 -14.26 19.54
CA ALA A 46 9.45 -13.88 20.80
C ALA A 46 9.04 -12.39 20.83
N ALA A 47 9.88 -11.51 20.29
CA ALA A 47 9.59 -10.08 20.19
C ALA A 47 8.40 -9.82 19.25
N SER A 48 8.36 -10.51 18.11
CA SER A 48 7.26 -10.44 17.14
C SER A 48 5.94 -10.87 17.78
N GLN A 49 5.91 -12.03 18.43
CA GLN A 49 4.72 -12.52 19.13
C GLN A 49 4.22 -11.55 20.21
N LYS A 50 5.13 -11.00 21.03
CA LYS A 50 4.78 -10.03 22.07
C LYS A 50 4.19 -8.73 21.53
N LYS A 51 4.57 -8.34 20.31
CA LYS A 51 4.15 -7.07 19.70
C LYS A 51 3.00 -7.24 18.70
N ALA A 52 2.66 -8.46 18.29
CA ALA A 52 1.68 -8.75 17.25
C ALA A 52 0.29 -8.11 17.50
N GLY A 53 -0.09 -7.91 18.76
CA GLY A 53 -1.35 -7.26 19.13
C GLY A 53 -1.33 -5.73 19.14
N ARG A 54 -0.17 -5.09 18.87
CA ARG A 54 -0.09 -3.62 18.84
C ARG A 54 -0.58 -3.09 17.50
N ILE A 55 -1.27 -1.94 17.54
CA ILE A 55 -1.78 -1.28 16.33
C ILE A 55 -0.59 -0.79 15.51
N ALA A 56 -0.51 -1.25 14.26
CA ALA A 56 0.47 -0.86 13.27
C ALA A 56 -0.28 -0.26 12.06
N ALA A 57 -0.60 1.04 12.13
CA ALA A 57 -1.36 1.76 11.11
C ALA A 57 -0.49 2.68 10.25
N GLU A 58 0.80 2.79 10.58
CA GLU A 58 1.80 3.52 9.81
C GLU A 58 2.64 2.55 8.96
N GLY A 59 3.81 2.95 8.48
CA GLY A 59 4.66 2.14 7.61
C GLY A 59 4.67 2.65 6.18
N MET A 60 4.54 1.75 5.18
CA MET A 60 4.70 2.11 3.77
C MET A 60 3.84 1.25 2.84
N ALA A 61 3.21 1.88 1.85
CA ALA A 61 2.75 1.24 0.63
C ALA A 61 3.82 1.46 -0.47
N TYR A 62 4.15 0.41 -1.21
CA TYR A 62 5.22 0.42 -2.22
C TYR A 62 4.78 -0.29 -3.48
N ALA A 63 5.06 0.30 -4.64
CA ALA A 63 4.80 -0.30 -5.95
C ALA A 63 6.08 -0.28 -6.81
N ALA A 64 6.32 -1.36 -7.52
CA ALA A 64 7.47 -1.51 -8.43
C ALA A 64 7.17 -2.48 -9.56
N VAL A 65 8.04 -2.49 -10.56
CA VAL A 65 8.03 -3.48 -11.64
C VAL A 65 9.38 -4.20 -11.65
N PHE A 66 9.33 -5.52 -11.69
CA PHE A 66 10.49 -6.42 -11.73
C PHE A 66 10.34 -7.32 -12.96
N ASP A 67 11.20 -7.17 -13.94
CA ASP A 67 11.19 -7.97 -15.18
C ASP A 67 9.80 -8.06 -15.85
N GLY A 68 9.08 -6.93 -15.91
CA GLY A 68 7.74 -6.84 -16.47
C GLY A 68 6.61 -7.22 -15.52
N ILE A 69 6.92 -7.74 -14.33
CA ILE A 69 5.94 -8.08 -13.29
C ILE A 69 5.68 -6.86 -12.42
N GLY A 70 4.44 -6.37 -12.42
CA GLY A 70 4.01 -5.29 -11.54
C GLY A 70 3.62 -5.81 -10.16
N VAL A 71 4.11 -5.16 -9.12
CA VAL A 71 3.82 -5.52 -7.72
C VAL A 71 3.48 -4.28 -6.91
N VAL A 72 2.51 -4.41 -6.02
CA VAL A 72 2.24 -3.45 -4.95
C VAL A 72 2.13 -4.19 -3.63
N VAL A 73 2.74 -3.65 -2.59
CA VAL A 73 2.74 -4.21 -1.23
C VAL A 73 2.41 -3.13 -0.21
N GLU A 74 1.82 -3.53 0.92
CA GLU A 74 1.69 -2.69 2.10
C GLU A 74 2.35 -3.40 3.28
N VAL A 75 3.30 -2.71 3.90
CA VAL A 75 3.95 -3.14 5.14
C VAL A 75 3.70 -2.09 6.20
N ASN A 76 3.11 -2.50 7.31
CA ASN A 76 2.75 -1.61 8.40
C ASN A 76 3.77 -1.62 9.52
N ALA A 77 3.83 -0.49 10.26
CA ALA A 77 4.61 -0.27 11.47
C ALA A 77 3.78 0.55 12.48
N GLU A 78 4.26 0.67 13.72
CA GLU A 78 3.55 1.42 14.77
C GLU A 78 3.64 2.94 14.55
N THR A 79 4.82 3.45 14.08
CA THR A 79 5.08 4.88 13.92
C THR A 79 5.46 5.26 12.49
N ASP A 80 5.27 6.53 12.14
CA ASP A 80 5.63 7.09 10.83
C ASP A 80 7.15 7.25 10.64
N PHE A 81 7.93 7.31 11.72
CA PHE A 81 9.41 7.34 11.68
C PHE A 81 9.97 6.08 11.00
N VAL A 82 9.37 4.93 11.27
CA VAL A 82 9.80 3.65 10.67
C VAL A 82 9.66 3.67 9.16
N GLY A 83 8.60 4.27 8.63
CA GLY A 83 8.39 4.39 7.18
C GLY A 83 9.53 5.12 6.43
N LYS A 84 10.39 5.87 7.14
CA LYS A 84 11.58 6.57 6.59
C LYS A 84 12.90 5.87 6.93
N ASN A 85 12.86 4.80 7.73
CA ASN A 85 14.05 4.04 8.10
C ASN A 85 14.55 3.21 6.91
N GLU A 86 15.82 3.36 6.53
CA GLU A 86 16.40 2.68 5.38
C GLU A 86 16.24 1.16 5.44
N LYS A 87 16.49 0.53 6.60
CA LYS A 87 16.33 -0.92 6.76
C LYS A 87 14.90 -1.39 6.54
N PHE A 88 13.92 -0.58 7.01
CA PHE A 88 12.52 -0.87 6.79
C PHE A 88 12.14 -0.72 5.31
N VAL A 89 12.59 0.36 4.67
CA VAL A 89 12.35 0.58 3.23
C VAL A 89 12.96 -0.54 2.38
N ASP A 90 14.17 -0.99 2.72
CA ASP A 90 14.82 -2.10 2.02
C ASP A 90 14.09 -3.43 2.26
N PHE A 91 13.58 -3.66 3.48
CA PHE A 91 12.70 -4.79 3.75
C PHE A 91 11.44 -4.76 2.89
N VAL A 92 10.76 -3.61 2.78
CA VAL A 92 9.56 -3.47 1.93
C VAL A 92 9.87 -3.77 0.47
N LYS A 93 10.99 -3.26 -0.06
CA LYS A 93 11.45 -3.55 -1.44
C LYS A 93 11.76 -5.03 -1.65
N GLY A 94 12.41 -5.67 -0.67
CA GLY A 94 12.69 -7.10 -0.71
C GLY A 94 11.43 -7.95 -0.69
N VAL A 95 10.41 -7.56 0.09
CA VAL A 95 9.09 -8.22 0.05
C VAL A 95 8.47 -8.08 -1.34
N ALA A 96 8.50 -6.89 -1.94
CA ALA A 96 7.96 -6.69 -3.29
C ALA A 96 8.70 -7.52 -4.35
N ALA A 97 10.04 -7.59 -4.29
CA ALA A 97 10.83 -8.45 -5.17
C ALA A 97 10.50 -9.93 -4.98
N THR A 98 10.27 -10.36 -3.73
CA THR A 98 9.84 -11.73 -3.41
C THR A 98 8.47 -12.05 -4.02
N VAL A 99 7.50 -11.14 -3.92
CA VAL A 99 6.19 -11.29 -4.56
C VAL A 99 6.32 -11.45 -6.09
N ALA A 100 7.18 -10.65 -6.72
CA ALA A 100 7.41 -10.75 -8.16
C ALA A 100 7.96 -12.13 -8.55
N LYS A 101 9.00 -12.60 -7.82
CA LYS A 101 9.75 -13.83 -8.11
C LYS A 101 8.96 -15.11 -7.78
N CYS A 102 8.29 -15.14 -6.63
CA CYS A 102 7.62 -16.35 -6.11
C CYS A 102 6.17 -16.51 -6.60
N ALA A 103 5.52 -15.44 -7.06
CA ALA A 103 4.11 -15.43 -7.44
C ALA A 103 3.20 -16.10 -6.39
N PRO A 104 3.24 -15.71 -5.11
CA PRO A 104 2.46 -16.34 -4.05
C PRO A 104 0.96 -16.18 -4.30
N ALA A 105 0.18 -17.23 -3.98
CA ALA A 105 -1.26 -17.22 -4.16
C ALA A 105 -1.99 -16.37 -3.10
N ASP A 106 -1.44 -16.29 -1.89
CA ASP A 106 -2.01 -15.62 -0.73
C ASP A 106 -0.91 -15.17 0.25
N MET A 107 -1.31 -14.59 1.36
CA MET A 107 -0.38 -14.10 2.38
C MET A 107 0.41 -15.24 3.05
N ASP A 108 -0.20 -16.37 3.31
CA ASP A 108 0.48 -17.51 3.96
C ASP A 108 1.57 -18.05 3.04
N ALA A 109 1.27 -18.20 1.74
CA ALA A 109 2.25 -18.57 0.74
C ALA A 109 3.39 -17.54 0.64
N LEU A 110 3.08 -16.23 0.69
CA LEU A 110 4.11 -15.18 0.69
C LEU A 110 5.02 -15.30 1.91
N MET A 111 4.45 -15.47 3.11
CA MET A 111 5.24 -15.55 4.34
C MET A 111 6.17 -16.75 4.36
N ALA A 112 5.82 -17.83 3.68
CA ALA A 112 6.65 -19.04 3.51
C ALA A 112 7.70 -18.92 2.38
N CYS A 113 7.58 -17.95 1.46
CA CYS A 113 8.56 -17.75 0.39
C CYS A 113 9.94 -17.36 0.94
N LYS A 114 11.01 -17.76 0.26
CA LYS A 114 12.35 -17.23 0.52
C LYS A 114 12.39 -15.73 0.21
N TYR A 115 12.81 -14.95 1.19
CA TYR A 115 12.90 -13.49 1.09
C TYR A 115 14.06 -13.09 0.19
N ALA A 116 13.76 -12.45 -0.92
CA ALA A 116 14.75 -11.97 -1.90
C ALA A 116 15.81 -13.07 -2.21
N ASP A 117 17.09 -12.76 -2.03
CA ASP A 117 18.21 -13.67 -2.27
C ASP A 117 18.83 -14.23 -0.96
N THR A 118 18.02 -14.34 0.10
CA THR A 118 18.45 -14.89 1.40
C THR A 118 17.94 -16.32 1.59
N ASP A 119 18.46 -17.01 2.62
CA ASP A 119 17.94 -18.31 3.04
C ASP A 119 16.75 -18.21 4.02
N LEU A 120 16.40 -17.00 4.44
CA LEU A 120 15.28 -16.74 5.34
C LEU A 120 13.96 -16.71 4.57
N THR A 121 12.87 -17.08 5.23
CA THR A 121 11.53 -16.81 4.73
C THR A 121 11.16 -15.34 4.96
N VAL A 122 10.13 -14.84 4.27
CA VAL A 122 9.57 -13.50 4.52
C VAL A 122 9.14 -13.37 5.98
N GLU A 123 8.54 -14.41 6.57
CA GLU A 123 8.16 -14.43 7.97
C GLU A 123 9.37 -14.26 8.90
N GLN A 124 10.42 -15.04 8.67
CA GLN A 124 11.65 -14.93 9.46
C GLN A 124 12.30 -13.56 9.33
N GLN A 125 12.35 -13.02 8.12
CA GLN A 125 12.89 -11.68 7.87
C GLN A 125 12.04 -10.59 8.54
N GLN A 126 10.71 -10.73 8.56
CA GLN A 126 9.82 -9.84 9.31
C GLN A 126 10.10 -9.90 10.82
N GLN A 127 10.30 -11.09 11.38
CA GLN A 127 10.63 -11.28 12.81
C GLN A 127 11.98 -10.63 13.17
N GLU A 128 12.98 -10.77 12.32
CA GLU A 128 14.25 -10.07 12.48
C GLU A 128 14.08 -8.55 12.43
N MET A 129 13.25 -8.05 11.52
CA MET A 129 12.96 -6.63 11.40
C MET A 129 12.26 -6.08 12.64
N VAL A 130 11.32 -6.84 13.25
CA VAL A 130 10.68 -6.49 14.53
C VAL A 130 11.71 -6.38 15.66
N LEU A 131 12.72 -7.24 15.68
CA LEU A 131 13.81 -7.17 16.68
C LEU A 131 14.71 -5.96 16.45
N VAL A 132 15.08 -5.70 15.19
CA VAL A 132 15.99 -4.62 14.79
C VAL A 132 15.37 -3.24 15.02
N ILE A 133 14.12 -3.04 14.60
CA ILE A 133 13.40 -1.77 14.68
C ILE A 133 12.78 -1.55 16.06
N GLY A 134 12.34 -2.63 16.72
CA GLY A 134 11.72 -2.54 18.04
C GLY A 134 10.21 -2.26 18.01
N GLU A 135 9.58 -2.25 16.84
CA GLU A 135 8.13 -2.05 16.65
C GLU A 135 7.44 -3.29 16.09
N ASN A 136 6.11 -3.33 16.17
CA ASN A 136 5.31 -4.29 15.43
C ASN A 136 5.40 -3.97 13.94
N ILE A 137 5.95 -4.89 13.16
CA ILE A 137 6.04 -4.79 11.70
C ILE A 137 5.25 -5.93 11.10
N LYS A 138 4.38 -5.61 10.14
CA LYS A 138 3.49 -6.59 9.51
C LYS A 138 3.42 -6.38 8.01
N VAL A 139 3.79 -7.39 7.23
CA VAL A 139 3.41 -7.47 5.82
C VAL A 139 1.91 -7.72 5.79
N ARG A 140 1.14 -6.75 5.27
CA ARG A 140 -0.32 -6.74 5.41
C ARG A 140 -1.03 -7.31 4.20
N ARG A 141 -0.65 -6.83 3.03
CA ARG A 141 -1.28 -7.20 1.77
C ARG A 141 -0.34 -6.96 0.60
N PHE A 142 -0.57 -7.67 -0.46
CA PHE A 142 0.10 -7.47 -1.74
C PHE A 142 -0.87 -7.69 -2.89
N ALA A 143 -0.47 -7.23 -4.08
CA ALA A 143 -1.08 -7.62 -5.33
C ALA A 143 -0.03 -7.64 -6.45
N ARG A 144 -0.31 -8.39 -7.52
CA ARG A 144 0.62 -8.68 -8.59
C ARG A 144 -0.11 -8.71 -9.93
N PHE A 145 0.49 -8.06 -10.93
CA PHE A 145 0.12 -8.20 -12.34
C PHE A 145 1.28 -8.83 -13.10
N ASP A 146 1.00 -9.87 -13.88
CA ASP A 146 1.97 -10.59 -14.72
C ASP A 146 1.68 -10.48 -16.21
N LYS A 147 0.77 -9.62 -16.58
CA LYS A 147 0.38 -9.35 -17.97
C LYS A 147 0.34 -7.85 -18.19
N ASN A 148 0.47 -7.48 -19.47
CA ASN A 148 0.40 -6.10 -19.91
C ASN A 148 1.55 -5.23 -19.37
N ILE A 149 1.51 -3.94 -19.61
CA ILE A 149 2.50 -3.01 -19.11
C ILE A 149 2.02 -2.42 -17.79
N CYS A 150 2.82 -2.62 -16.75
CA CYS A 150 2.57 -2.08 -15.43
C CYS A 150 3.34 -0.80 -15.19
N VAL A 151 2.68 0.22 -14.64
CA VAL A 151 3.30 1.49 -14.28
C VAL A 151 3.09 1.77 -12.80
N PRO A 152 4.18 1.77 -11.99
CA PRO A 152 4.09 2.02 -10.57
C PRO A 152 4.14 3.52 -10.28
N TYR A 153 3.45 3.94 -9.22
CA TYR A 153 3.48 5.29 -8.68
C TYR A 153 3.42 5.25 -7.15
N ILE A 154 4.32 6.00 -6.52
CA ILE A 154 4.39 6.14 -5.07
C ILE A 154 4.16 7.60 -4.72
N HIS A 155 3.13 7.86 -3.93
CA HIS A 155 2.76 9.20 -3.48
C HIS A 155 3.16 9.44 -2.03
N ALA A 156 3.61 10.68 -1.74
CA ALA A 156 3.94 11.17 -0.40
C ALA A 156 4.81 10.18 0.41
N GLY A 157 5.91 9.68 -0.20
CA GLY A 157 6.88 8.83 0.47
C GLY A 157 6.32 7.47 0.92
N GLY A 158 5.36 6.92 0.18
CA GLY A 158 4.75 5.62 0.50
C GLY A 158 3.47 5.73 1.33
N LYS A 159 2.86 6.92 1.42
CA LYS A 159 1.50 7.02 1.97
C LYS A 159 0.50 6.29 1.09
N ILE A 160 0.61 6.45 -0.23
CA ILE A 160 -0.21 5.77 -1.22
C ILE A 160 0.72 5.17 -2.27
N ALA A 161 0.45 3.94 -2.67
CA ALA A 161 1.06 3.30 -3.83
C ALA A 161 -0.03 2.88 -4.81
N VAL A 162 0.20 3.16 -6.09
CA VAL A 162 -0.70 2.76 -7.18
C VAL A 162 0.10 1.97 -8.21
N LEU A 163 -0.49 0.91 -8.71
CA LEU A 163 0.02 0.13 -9.83
C LEU A 163 -1.03 0.14 -10.93
N VAL A 164 -0.74 0.81 -12.03
CA VAL A 164 -1.62 0.86 -13.21
C VAL A 164 -1.21 -0.21 -14.19
N ASN A 165 -2.19 -0.88 -14.78
CA ASN A 165 -2.02 -1.91 -15.80
C ASN A 165 -2.62 -1.42 -17.13
N LEU A 166 -1.77 -1.32 -18.16
CA LEU A 166 -2.13 -0.81 -19.49
C LEU A 166 -2.00 -1.90 -20.55
N GLU A 167 -3.08 -2.21 -21.25
CA GLU A 167 -3.03 -3.04 -22.44
C GLU A 167 -2.61 -2.19 -23.64
N THR A 168 -1.45 -2.50 -24.21
CA THR A 168 -0.87 -1.76 -25.32
C THR A 168 0.15 -2.60 -26.08
N SER A 169 0.37 -2.29 -27.36
CA SER A 169 1.48 -2.81 -28.17
C SER A 169 2.71 -1.90 -28.18
N LEU A 170 2.61 -0.72 -27.55
CA LEU A 170 3.73 0.22 -27.43
C LEU A 170 4.72 -0.25 -26.37
N PRO A 171 6.01 0.13 -26.48
CA PRO A 171 6.99 -0.18 -25.44
C PRO A 171 6.68 0.52 -24.12
N ALA A 172 7.13 -0.08 -23.01
CA ALA A 172 6.84 0.41 -21.64
C ALA A 172 7.27 1.86 -21.43
N GLU A 173 8.41 2.25 -21.97
CA GLU A 173 8.95 3.61 -21.86
C GLU A 173 8.03 4.65 -22.50
N ALA A 174 7.39 4.31 -23.62
CA ALA A 174 6.50 5.22 -24.33
C ALA A 174 5.20 5.52 -23.56
N VAL A 175 4.70 4.55 -22.79
CA VAL A 175 3.44 4.67 -22.04
C VAL A 175 3.62 5.00 -20.55
N ASN A 176 4.87 5.11 -20.10
CA ASN A 176 5.19 5.35 -18.68
C ASN A 176 4.61 6.66 -18.14
N GLU A 177 4.66 7.74 -18.94
CA GLU A 177 4.08 9.03 -18.54
C GLU A 177 2.55 8.92 -18.41
N VAL A 178 1.90 8.32 -19.40
CA VAL A 178 0.44 8.09 -19.37
C VAL A 178 0.03 7.27 -18.15
N GLY A 179 0.75 6.18 -17.89
CA GLY A 179 0.49 5.34 -16.71
C GLY A 179 0.68 6.08 -15.39
N LYS A 180 1.72 6.92 -15.27
CA LYS A 180 1.95 7.76 -14.07
C LYS A 180 0.86 8.80 -13.88
N ASP A 181 0.38 9.40 -14.95
CA ASP A 181 -0.67 10.40 -14.89
C ASP A 181 -2.00 9.79 -14.44
N VAL A 182 -2.34 8.62 -14.96
CA VAL A 182 -3.50 7.84 -14.51
C VAL A 182 -3.32 7.41 -13.05
N ALA A 183 -2.12 6.99 -12.65
CA ALA A 183 -1.84 6.60 -11.28
C ALA A 183 -1.96 7.80 -10.31
N MET A 184 -1.53 9.00 -10.69
CA MET A 184 -1.73 10.22 -9.92
C MET A 184 -3.22 10.55 -9.74
N GLN A 185 -4.02 10.42 -10.82
CA GLN A 185 -5.46 10.57 -10.76
C GLN A 185 -6.07 9.64 -9.71
N ILE A 186 -5.72 8.34 -9.77
CA ILE A 186 -6.19 7.31 -8.83
C ILE A 186 -5.75 7.64 -7.39
N ALA A 187 -4.51 8.04 -7.20
CA ALA A 187 -4.00 8.42 -5.88
C ALA A 187 -4.75 9.61 -5.29
N ALA A 188 -5.09 10.61 -6.11
CA ALA A 188 -5.72 11.85 -5.69
C ALA A 188 -7.21 11.70 -5.41
N LEU A 189 -7.95 11.04 -6.30
CA LEU A 189 -9.42 11.00 -6.27
C LEU A 189 -10.01 9.70 -5.77
N ASN A 190 -9.20 8.64 -5.62
CA ASN A 190 -9.62 7.32 -5.10
C ASN A 190 -10.94 6.82 -5.72
N PRO A 191 -11.03 6.63 -7.05
CA PRO A 191 -12.25 6.22 -7.72
C PRO A 191 -12.74 4.86 -7.21
N ARG A 192 -14.06 4.69 -7.06
CA ARG A 192 -14.67 3.44 -6.61
C ARG A 192 -14.72 2.39 -7.70
N PHE A 193 -14.77 2.83 -8.96
CA PHE A 193 -14.86 2.00 -10.17
C PHE A 193 -13.85 2.50 -11.19
N TRP A 194 -13.38 1.62 -12.04
CA TRP A 194 -12.52 2.03 -13.15
C TRP A 194 -13.32 2.61 -14.32
N ASP A 195 -14.48 2.03 -14.60
CA ASP A 195 -15.38 2.47 -15.68
C ASP A 195 -16.84 2.39 -15.22
N LYS A 196 -17.69 3.21 -15.82
CA LYS A 196 -19.14 3.21 -15.56
C LYS A 196 -19.82 1.87 -15.81
N THR A 197 -19.25 1.01 -16.66
CA THR A 197 -19.77 -0.34 -16.95
C THR A 197 -19.63 -1.29 -15.76
N GLN A 198 -18.77 -0.99 -14.79
CA GLN A 198 -18.61 -1.75 -13.55
C GLN A 198 -19.65 -1.38 -12.49
N VAL A 199 -20.41 -0.29 -12.69
CA VAL A 199 -21.44 0.14 -11.76
C VAL A 199 -22.68 -0.72 -11.98
N THR A 200 -22.99 -1.58 -11.02
CA THR A 200 -24.17 -2.47 -11.10
C THR A 200 -25.48 -1.70 -10.93
N GLN A 201 -26.58 -2.29 -11.39
CA GLN A 201 -27.91 -1.70 -11.24
C GLN A 201 -28.28 -1.49 -9.78
N ASP A 202 -27.88 -2.41 -8.88
CA ASP A 202 -28.15 -2.28 -7.44
C ASP A 202 -27.49 -1.03 -6.85
N VAL A 203 -26.24 -0.72 -7.23
CA VAL A 203 -25.55 0.51 -6.81
C VAL A 203 -26.28 1.76 -7.30
N LEU A 204 -26.73 1.75 -8.55
CA LEU A 204 -27.50 2.86 -9.12
C LEU A 204 -28.86 3.04 -8.44
N ASP A 205 -29.54 1.96 -8.11
CA ASP A 205 -30.84 1.99 -7.44
C ASP A 205 -30.70 2.48 -5.99
N GLU A 206 -29.61 2.11 -5.32
CA GLU A 206 -29.30 2.62 -3.97
C GLU A 206 -28.98 4.12 -4.01
N GLU A 207 -28.11 4.56 -4.94
CA GLU A 207 -27.81 5.98 -5.13
C GLU A 207 -29.06 6.78 -5.48
N LYS A 208 -29.91 6.23 -6.37
CA LYS A 208 -31.19 6.85 -6.72
C LYS A 208 -32.10 7.03 -5.52
N LYS A 209 -32.20 6.04 -4.61
CA LYS A 209 -32.97 6.14 -3.36
C LYS A 209 -32.44 7.27 -2.49
N ILE A 210 -31.11 7.33 -2.31
CA ILE A 210 -30.46 8.39 -1.52
C ILE A 210 -30.78 9.77 -2.10
N LEU A 211 -30.65 9.93 -3.43
CA LEU A 211 -30.94 11.17 -4.14
C LEU A 211 -32.41 11.57 -4.00
N MET A 212 -33.34 10.62 -4.07
CA MET A 212 -34.78 10.90 -3.87
C MET A 212 -35.08 11.40 -2.47
N VAL A 213 -34.53 10.76 -1.42
CA VAL A 213 -34.67 11.19 -0.04
C VAL A 213 -34.06 12.59 0.18
N GLN A 214 -32.91 12.87 -0.39
CA GLN A 214 -32.31 14.20 -0.33
C GLN A 214 -33.20 15.26 -0.98
N MET A 215 -33.85 14.92 -2.10
CA MET A 215 -34.76 15.84 -2.80
C MET A 215 -36.06 16.06 -2.05
N GLU A 216 -36.60 15.07 -1.35
CA GLU A 216 -37.80 15.20 -0.51
C GLU A 216 -37.56 16.12 0.70
N ASN A 217 -36.33 16.08 1.23
CA ASN A 217 -35.90 16.92 2.34
C ASN A 217 -35.45 18.34 1.91
N ASP A 218 -35.32 18.63 0.61
CA ASP A 218 -35.00 19.96 0.10
C ASP A 218 -36.27 20.76 -0.16
N PRO A 219 -36.56 21.85 0.62
CA PRO A 219 -37.75 22.68 0.42
C PRO A 219 -37.87 23.24 -1.01
N LYS A 220 -36.77 23.42 -1.74
CA LYS A 220 -36.81 23.92 -3.12
C LYS A 220 -37.22 22.86 -4.13
N MET A 221 -37.21 21.59 -3.74
CA MET A 221 -37.51 20.43 -4.58
C MET A 221 -38.84 19.78 -4.27
N ALA A 222 -39.33 19.91 -3.04
CA ALA A 222 -40.58 19.27 -2.57
C ALA A 222 -41.84 19.64 -3.39
N GLY A 223 -41.88 20.83 -4.00
CA GLY A 223 -42.99 21.28 -4.84
C GLY A 223 -42.86 21.01 -6.34
N LYS A 224 -41.78 20.35 -6.80
CA LYS A 224 -41.59 20.10 -8.23
C LYS A 224 -42.36 18.86 -8.70
N PRO A 225 -42.90 18.87 -9.96
CA PRO A 225 -43.51 17.70 -10.58
C PRO A 225 -42.57 16.51 -10.61
N GLU A 226 -43.08 15.31 -10.53
CA GLU A 226 -42.33 14.05 -10.51
C GLU A 226 -41.40 13.93 -11.70
N GLN A 227 -41.87 14.23 -12.91
CA GLN A 227 -41.04 14.21 -14.14
C GLN A 227 -39.82 15.15 -14.07
N VAL A 228 -39.92 16.28 -13.36
CA VAL A 228 -38.82 17.21 -13.17
C VAL A 228 -37.82 16.63 -12.17
N ARG A 229 -38.33 15.99 -11.10
CA ARG A 229 -37.48 15.32 -10.12
C ARG A 229 -36.70 14.17 -10.75
N GLU A 230 -37.33 13.34 -11.58
CA GLU A 230 -36.66 12.26 -12.33
C GLU A 230 -35.53 12.77 -13.21
N LYS A 231 -35.75 13.84 -13.97
CA LYS A 231 -34.69 14.46 -14.80
C LYS A 231 -33.51 14.96 -13.97
N ILE A 232 -33.79 15.52 -12.79
CA ILE A 232 -32.73 15.96 -11.87
C ILE A 232 -31.96 14.75 -11.34
N VAL A 233 -32.63 13.66 -10.98
CA VAL A 233 -32.01 12.41 -10.53
C VAL A 233 -31.10 11.86 -11.63
N MET A 234 -31.55 11.81 -12.87
CA MET A 234 -30.72 11.37 -14.01
C MET A 234 -29.47 12.24 -14.20
N GLY A 235 -29.61 13.57 -14.04
CA GLY A 235 -28.47 14.49 -14.07
C GLY A 235 -27.47 14.22 -12.93
N LYS A 236 -27.98 13.93 -11.72
CA LYS A 236 -27.14 13.59 -10.56
C LYS A 236 -26.48 12.23 -10.70
N LEU A 237 -27.13 11.23 -11.34
CA LEU A 237 -26.49 9.95 -11.67
C LEU A 237 -25.35 10.10 -12.67
N ASN A 238 -25.48 10.99 -13.66
CA ASN A 238 -24.34 11.32 -14.52
C ASN A 238 -23.17 11.92 -13.72
N LYS A 239 -23.47 12.76 -12.74
CA LYS A 239 -22.48 13.31 -11.81
C LYS A 239 -21.84 12.22 -10.94
N PHE A 240 -22.62 11.23 -10.50
CA PHE A 240 -22.11 10.05 -9.77
C PHE A 240 -21.01 9.34 -10.59
N TYR A 241 -21.22 9.10 -11.89
CA TYR A 241 -20.18 8.50 -12.73
C TYR A 241 -18.92 9.35 -12.81
N SER A 242 -19.06 10.66 -13.02
CA SER A 242 -17.91 11.57 -13.12
C SER A 242 -17.16 11.75 -11.79
N GLU A 243 -17.76 11.44 -10.66
CA GLU A 243 -17.11 11.49 -9.35
C GLU A 243 -16.49 10.15 -8.95
N ASN A 244 -17.13 9.03 -9.32
CA ASN A 244 -16.78 7.70 -8.80
C ASN A 244 -16.09 6.77 -9.81
N CYS A 245 -16.15 7.06 -11.13
CA CYS A 245 -15.57 6.18 -12.16
C CYS A 245 -14.34 6.84 -12.78
N LEU A 246 -13.17 6.22 -12.65
CA LEU A 246 -11.87 6.74 -13.11
C LEU A 246 -11.94 7.32 -14.53
N LEU A 247 -12.42 6.52 -15.49
CA LEU A 247 -12.41 6.92 -16.92
C LEU A 247 -13.36 8.10 -17.22
N GLN A 248 -14.41 8.29 -16.40
CA GLN A 248 -15.36 9.38 -16.51
C GLN A 248 -15.00 10.61 -15.66
N GLN A 249 -14.03 10.51 -14.74
CA GLN A 249 -13.55 11.65 -13.97
C GLN A 249 -12.90 12.71 -14.87
N GLU A 250 -13.05 13.98 -14.50
CA GLU A 250 -12.24 15.06 -15.06
C GLU A 250 -10.77 14.82 -14.72
N PHE A 251 -9.89 14.99 -15.71
CA PHE A 251 -8.46 14.72 -15.52
C PHE A 251 -7.82 15.80 -14.65
N VAL A 252 -7.15 15.42 -13.57
CA VAL A 252 -6.59 16.37 -12.57
C VAL A 252 -5.57 17.35 -13.14
N LYS A 253 -4.89 17.02 -14.26
CA LYS A 253 -3.93 17.91 -14.92
C LYS A 253 -4.59 18.82 -15.97
N ASP A 254 -5.76 18.43 -16.48
CA ASP A 254 -6.53 19.18 -17.48
C ASP A 254 -8.02 18.86 -17.35
N ASN A 255 -8.74 19.70 -16.63
CA ASN A 255 -10.17 19.55 -16.34
C ASN A 255 -11.08 19.79 -17.55
N THR A 256 -10.54 20.09 -18.72
CA THR A 256 -11.31 20.21 -19.97
C THR A 256 -11.61 18.87 -20.62
N MET A 257 -10.98 17.79 -20.15
CA MET A 257 -11.16 16.44 -20.66
C MET A 257 -11.31 15.41 -19.53
N THR A 258 -11.88 14.26 -19.86
CA THR A 258 -11.92 13.11 -18.95
C THR A 258 -10.64 12.28 -19.07
N VAL A 259 -10.38 11.42 -18.07
CA VAL A 259 -9.26 10.46 -18.10
C VAL A 259 -9.31 9.57 -19.34
N GLU A 260 -10.51 9.10 -19.74
CA GLU A 260 -10.69 8.33 -20.97
C GLU A 260 -10.21 9.09 -22.21
N LYS A 261 -10.61 10.37 -22.34
CA LYS A 261 -10.18 11.23 -23.46
C LYS A 261 -8.69 11.50 -23.44
N TYR A 262 -8.11 11.67 -22.24
CA TYR A 262 -6.66 11.83 -22.06
C TYR A 262 -5.90 10.60 -22.58
N ILE A 263 -6.30 9.39 -22.17
CA ILE A 263 -5.69 8.13 -22.63
C ILE A 263 -5.80 8.00 -24.15
N ALA A 264 -6.99 8.28 -24.71
CA ALA A 264 -7.21 8.21 -26.15
C ALA A 264 -6.37 9.22 -26.95
N ALA A 265 -6.22 10.45 -26.43
CA ALA A 265 -5.36 11.48 -27.03
C ALA A 265 -3.88 11.08 -26.99
N ALA A 266 -3.42 10.53 -25.86
CA ALA A 266 -2.06 10.02 -25.71
C ALA A 266 -1.78 8.85 -26.67
N ALA A 267 -2.69 7.91 -26.80
CA ALA A 267 -2.60 6.79 -27.75
C ALA A 267 -2.43 7.29 -29.19
N LYS A 268 -3.24 8.29 -29.59
CA LYS A 268 -3.15 8.91 -30.92
C LYS A 268 -1.79 9.60 -31.13
N ASN A 269 -1.31 10.35 -30.15
CA ASN A 269 -0.03 11.05 -30.24
C ASN A 269 1.16 10.09 -30.36
N LEU A 270 1.07 8.93 -29.69
CA LEU A 270 2.08 7.87 -29.74
C LEU A 270 1.89 6.93 -30.94
N SER A 271 0.89 7.18 -31.81
CA SER A 271 0.58 6.35 -32.98
C SER A 271 0.37 4.87 -32.64
N GLY A 272 -0.28 4.59 -31.49
CA GLY A 272 -0.55 3.23 -31.03
C GLY A 272 -1.88 3.14 -30.31
N GLU A 273 -2.14 1.97 -29.71
CA GLU A 273 -3.33 1.76 -28.88
C GLU A 273 -2.90 1.69 -27.41
N ILE A 274 -3.66 2.35 -26.55
CA ILE A 274 -3.51 2.28 -25.10
C ILE A 274 -4.91 2.10 -24.50
N LYS A 275 -5.08 1.02 -23.74
CA LYS A 275 -6.29 0.78 -22.96
C LYS A 275 -5.94 0.65 -21.49
N PHE A 276 -6.71 1.30 -20.65
CA PHE A 276 -6.66 1.04 -19.22
C PHE A 276 -7.29 -0.33 -18.97
N ALA A 277 -6.51 -1.27 -18.43
CA ALA A 277 -6.97 -2.62 -18.13
C ALA A 277 -7.42 -2.76 -16.68
N ASP A 278 -6.58 -2.32 -15.73
CA ASP A 278 -6.84 -2.43 -14.29
C ASP A 278 -5.89 -1.52 -13.50
N ALA A 279 -6.14 -1.36 -12.21
CA ALA A 279 -5.18 -0.76 -11.29
C ALA A 279 -5.38 -1.31 -9.87
N ILE A 280 -4.35 -1.12 -9.05
CA ILE A 280 -4.42 -1.39 -7.62
C ILE A 280 -3.91 -0.16 -6.87
N ARG A 281 -4.67 0.28 -5.89
CA ARG A 281 -4.29 1.36 -4.97
C ARG A 281 -4.25 0.84 -3.55
N PHE A 282 -3.12 1.00 -2.89
CA PHE A 282 -3.00 0.81 -1.45
C PHE A 282 -2.68 2.14 -0.77
N GLU A 283 -3.42 2.45 0.27
CA GLU A 283 -3.08 3.50 1.22
C GLU A 283 -2.62 2.86 2.53
N LYS A 284 -1.47 3.27 3.04
CA LYS A 284 -0.95 2.70 4.29
C LYS A 284 -1.94 2.90 5.43
N GLY A 285 -2.21 1.84 6.18
CA GLY A 285 -3.09 1.85 7.33
C GLY A 285 -4.59 2.01 7.00
N GLU A 286 -4.98 1.94 5.73
CA GLU A 286 -6.37 2.01 5.32
C GLU A 286 -7.24 0.96 6.04
N GLY A 287 -8.32 1.40 6.70
CA GLY A 287 -9.22 0.52 7.47
C GLY A 287 -8.65 0.01 8.81
N ILE A 288 -7.46 0.45 9.22
CA ILE A 288 -6.94 0.18 10.57
C ILE A 288 -7.33 1.34 11.49
N GLU A 289 -7.96 1.04 12.62
CA GLU A 289 -8.25 2.06 13.64
C GLU A 289 -6.95 2.64 14.16
N LYS A 290 -6.78 3.96 14.01
CA LYS A 290 -5.64 4.67 14.58
C LYS A 290 -5.87 4.87 16.06
N LYS A 291 -4.84 4.63 16.87
CA LYS A 291 -4.87 5.01 18.30
C LYS A 291 -5.12 6.52 18.37
N GLN A 292 -6.24 6.92 18.96
CA GLN A 292 -6.48 8.33 19.28
C GLN A 292 -5.51 8.71 20.41
N GLU A 293 -4.43 9.36 20.07
CA GLU A 293 -3.54 9.95 21.06
C GLU A 293 -4.24 11.16 21.69
N ASN A 294 -4.80 10.95 22.87
CA ASN A 294 -5.29 12.07 23.67
C ASN A 294 -4.12 12.63 24.47
N PHE A 295 -3.32 13.47 23.80
CA PHE A 295 -2.11 14.09 24.35
C PHE A 295 -2.39 14.83 25.67
N ALA A 296 -3.58 15.43 25.82
CA ALA A 296 -4.01 16.08 27.05
C ALA A 296 -4.21 15.09 28.20
N ALA A 297 -4.75 13.89 27.92
CA ALA A 297 -4.93 12.84 28.92
C ALA A 297 -3.59 12.17 29.29
N GLU A 298 -2.67 12.03 28.35
CA GLU A 298 -1.30 11.51 28.60
C GLU A 298 -0.52 12.46 29.50
N ILE A 299 -0.49 13.76 29.19
CA ILE A 299 0.15 14.77 30.06
C ILE A 299 -0.49 14.79 31.43
N ALA A 300 -1.82 14.74 31.52
CA ALA A 300 -2.53 14.72 32.80
C ALA A 300 -2.20 13.47 33.65
N SER A 301 -1.91 12.33 33.00
CA SER A 301 -1.47 11.11 33.71
C SER A 301 -0.01 11.19 34.19
N MET A 302 0.86 11.83 33.41
CA MET A 302 2.27 12.05 33.78
C MET A 302 2.46 13.07 34.94
N VAL A 303 1.55 14.04 35.05
CA VAL A 303 1.58 15.06 36.11
C VAL A 303 1.00 14.53 37.43
N LYS A 304 0.23 13.44 37.40
CA LYS A 304 -0.40 12.84 38.60
C LYS A 304 0.38 11.65 39.19
N GLY A 305 1.47 11.19 38.58
CA GLY A 305 2.38 10.18 39.10
C GLY A 305 3.68 10.84 39.62
#